data_1fc27584dc0112ca32de18bba22d9ada
#
_entry.id   1fc27584dc0112ca32de18bba22d9ada
#
_cell.length_a   1.000
_cell.length_b   1.000
_cell.length_c   1.000
_cell.angle_alpha   90.00
_cell.angle_beta   90.00
_cell.angle_gamma   90.00
#
_symmetry.space_group_name_H-M   'P 1'
#
loop_
_entity.id
_entity.type
_entity.pdbx_description
1 polymer ?
#
loop_
_entity_poly.entity_id
_entity_poly.type
_entity_poly.pdbx_seq_one_letter_code
_entity_poly.pdbx_strand_id
1 'polypeptide(L)'
;MEKFNQKQLLNFYEKMFLIRKFEEKAGQLYGSGEIGGFCHLYIGQEAVVIGILSSVNSEDTVVTSYRDHGHILARGVDPKLVMSELTGRANGISKGKGGSMHMFSKKNRFYGGHGIVGAQVPIGIGLAFAHNYRKEKKISRIYLGDGAMNNGQVFESFNLASLWNLPALFIIENNHYGMGTATKRSAAGGDLFERAKIFGIEGEKIDGMNFFTVSEAAIKARDYIIKENKPYVIE
;
A
#
# COMPACT_ATOMS: atom_id res chain seq x y z
N MET A 1 -21.53 10.49 1.45
CA MET A 1 -22.18 9.48 0.58
C MET A 1 -22.40 9.94 -0.86
N GLU A 2 -22.48 11.24 -1.13
CA GLU A 2 -22.77 11.79 -2.49
C GLU A 2 -21.63 11.69 -3.53
N LYS A 3 -20.39 11.35 -3.13
CA LYS A 3 -19.24 11.29 -4.06
C LYS A 3 -19.22 10.07 -5.01
N PHE A 4 -19.95 9.00 -4.69
CA PHE A 4 -19.98 7.78 -5.47
C PHE A 4 -21.42 7.35 -5.78
N ASN A 5 -21.67 6.96 -7.03
CA ASN A 5 -22.94 6.35 -7.41
C ASN A 5 -23.01 4.88 -6.96
N GLN A 6 -24.22 4.31 -6.98
CA GLN A 6 -24.48 2.94 -6.53
C GLN A 6 -23.60 1.90 -7.24
N LYS A 7 -23.38 2.05 -8.55
CA LYS A 7 -22.53 1.14 -9.33
C LYS A 7 -21.08 1.16 -8.87
N GLN A 8 -20.54 2.34 -8.55
CA GLN A 8 -19.19 2.48 -8.00
C GLN A 8 -19.08 1.84 -6.62
N LEU A 9 -20.07 2.06 -5.74
CA LEU A 9 -20.08 1.46 -4.41
C LEU A 9 -20.13 -0.07 -4.47
N LEU A 10 -20.98 -0.63 -5.34
CA LEU A 10 -21.03 -2.08 -5.58
C LEU A 10 -19.67 -2.62 -6.07
N ASN A 11 -19.02 -1.95 -7.02
CA ASN A 11 -17.71 -2.37 -7.51
C ASN A 11 -16.62 -2.30 -6.41
N PHE A 12 -16.65 -1.30 -5.51
CA PHE A 12 -15.73 -1.26 -4.37
C PHE A 12 -16.00 -2.40 -3.38
N TYR A 13 -17.27 -2.67 -3.09
CA TYR A 13 -17.67 -3.79 -2.24
C TYR A 13 -17.22 -5.13 -2.83
N GLU A 14 -17.48 -5.36 -4.12
CA GLU A 14 -17.03 -6.56 -4.84
C GLU A 14 -15.51 -6.76 -4.75
N LYS A 15 -14.74 -5.69 -4.89
CA LYS A 15 -13.26 -5.75 -4.76
C LYS A 15 -12.82 -6.08 -3.33
N MET A 16 -13.42 -5.46 -2.32
CA MET A 16 -13.12 -5.80 -0.92
C MET A 16 -13.49 -7.25 -0.61
N PHE A 17 -14.64 -7.70 -1.10
CA PHE A 17 -15.11 -9.07 -0.92
C PHE A 17 -14.21 -10.08 -1.65
N LEU A 18 -13.76 -9.75 -2.87
CA LEU A 18 -12.80 -10.57 -3.62
C LEU A 18 -11.49 -10.73 -2.84
N ILE A 19 -10.93 -9.65 -2.32
CA ILE A 19 -9.70 -9.70 -1.51
C ILE A 19 -9.93 -10.61 -0.30
N ARG A 20 -11.01 -10.43 0.46
CA ARG A 20 -11.34 -11.27 1.61
C ARG A 20 -11.42 -12.76 1.23
N LYS A 21 -12.16 -13.09 0.18
CA LYS A 21 -12.31 -14.49 -0.25
C LYS A 21 -11.02 -15.09 -0.79
N PHE A 22 -10.23 -14.30 -1.48
CA PHE A 22 -8.90 -14.70 -1.92
C PHE A 22 -7.99 -15.04 -0.73
N GLU A 23 -7.94 -14.16 0.27
CA GLU A 23 -7.08 -14.34 1.45
C GLU A 23 -7.55 -15.52 2.34
N GLU A 24 -8.85 -15.71 2.51
CA GLU A 24 -9.39 -16.90 3.19
C GLU A 24 -8.93 -18.18 2.48
N LYS A 25 -8.95 -18.20 1.13
CA LYS A 25 -8.46 -19.34 0.36
C LYS A 25 -6.95 -19.51 0.42
N ALA A 26 -6.19 -18.42 0.36
CA ALA A 26 -4.74 -18.43 0.54
C ALA A 26 -4.35 -18.98 1.92
N GLY A 27 -5.06 -18.59 2.98
CA GLY A 27 -4.87 -19.11 4.33
C GLY A 27 -5.12 -20.62 4.43
N GLN A 28 -6.16 -21.14 3.76
CA GLN A 28 -6.44 -22.58 3.67
C GLN A 28 -5.31 -23.33 2.98
N LEU A 29 -4.85 -22.84 1.81
CA LEU A 29 -3.78 -23.47 1.04
C LEU A 29 -2.43 -23.40 1.77
N TYR A 30 -2.19 -22.33 2.52
CA TYR A 30 -1.02 -22.23 3.39
C TYR A 30 -1.07 -23.28 4.52
N GLY A 31 -2.22 -23.44 5.17
CA GLY A 31 -2.43 -24.46 6.21
C GLY A 31 -2.29 -25.90 5.70
N SER A 32 -2.58 -26.15 4.41
CA SER A 32 -2.39 -27.46 3.77
C SER A 32 -0.98 -27.67 3.17
N GLY A 33 -0.07 -26.68 3.29
CA GLY A 33 1.30 -26.79 2.79
C GLY A 33 1.47 -26.53 1.28
N GLU A 34 0.43 -26.07 0.58
CA GLU A 34 0.47 -25.74 -0.85
C GLU A 34 1.19 -24.43 -1.15
N ILE A 35 1.27 -23.52 -0.16
CA ILE A 35 2.00 -22.27 -0.22
C ILE A 35 3.23 -22.38 0.67
N GLY A 36 4.43 -22.27 0.08
CA GLY A 36 5.69 -22.34 0.78
C GLY A 36 6.16 -20.98 1.31
N GLY A 37 7.08 -20.99 2.28
CA GLY A 37 7.65 -19.79 2.87
C GLY A 37 6.68 -19.09 3.81
N PHE A 38 6.81 -17.76 3.97
CA PHE A 38 5.89 -16.95 4.74
C PHE A 38 4.72 -16.49 3.88
N CYS A 39 3.51 -16.56 4.45
CA CYS A 39 2.29 -16.04 3.82
C CYS A 39 1.67 -14.98 4.73
N HIS A 40 1.61 -13.74 4.25
CA HIS A 40 1.09 -12.61 5.00
C HIS A 40 -0.27 -12.17 4.46
N LEU A 41 -1.34 -12.63 5.11
CA LEU A 41 -2.71 -12.33 4.71
C LEU A 41 -3.07 -10.86 4.94
N TYR A 42 -3.84 -10.28 4.04
CA TYR A 42 -4.32 -8.89 4.09
C TYR A 42 -5.71 -8.76 4.73
N ILE A 43 -6.21 -9.83 5.36
CA ILE A 43 -7.53 -9.85 6.01
C ILE A 43 -7.65 -8.73 7.04
N GLY A 44 -8.74 -7.97 6.95
CA GLY A 44 -9.05 -6.85 7.86
C GLY A 44 -8.58 -5.48 7.37
N GLN A 45 -7.83 -5.39 6.29
CA GLN A 45 -7.31 -4.13 5.74
C GLN A 45 -7.91 -3.77 4.37
N GLU A 46 -8.97 -4.46 3.93
CA GLU A 46 -9.57 -4.31 2.61
C GLU A 46 -10.07 -2.89 2.35
N ALA A 47 -10.64 -2.26 3.39
CA ALA A 47 -11.13 -0.89 3.30
C ALA A 47 -9.99 0.12 3.08
N VAL A 48 -8.81 -0.14 3.63
CA VAL A 48 -7.62 0.71 3.41
C VAL A 48 -7.24 0.70 1.94
N VAL A 49 -6.91 -0.46 1.38
CA VAL A 49 -6.41 -0.53 0.01
C VAL A 49 -7.46 -0.07 -1.02
N ILE A 50 -8.73 -0.46 -0.86
CA ILE A 50 -9.77 -0.07 -1.81
C ILE A 50 -10.15 1.40 -1.64
N GLY A 51 -10.21 1.91 -0.41
CA GLY A 51 -10.46 3.32 -0.15
C GLY A 51 -9.35 4.23 -0.71
N ILE A 52 -8.08 3.91 -0.47
CA ILE A 52 -6.94 4.64 -1.06
C ILE A 52 -7.01 4.57 -2.60
N LEU A 53 -7.31 3.40 -3.16
CA LEU A 53 -7.36 3.24 -4.61
C LEU A 53 -8.63 3.80 -5.27
N SER A 54 -9.66 4.19 -4.50
CA SER A 54 -10.85 4.88 -5.02
C SER A 54 -10.52 6.24 -5.65
N SER A 55 -9.42 6.88 -5.22
CA SER A 55 -8.94 8.18 -5.72
C SER A 55 -7.87 8.04 -6.84
N VAL A 56 -7.67 6.82 -7.37
CA VAL A 56 -6.54 6.54 -8.29
C VAL A 56 -6.77 7.09 -9.68
N ASN A 57 -5.76 7.79 -10.18
CA ASN A 57 -5.47 7.78 -11.61
C ASN A 57 -4.80 6.42 -11.93
N SER A 58 -5.20 5.74 -13.00
CA SER A 58 -4.67 4.43 -13.41
C SER A 58 -3.14 4.43 -13.58
N GLU A 59 -2.56 5.58 -13.87
CA GLU A 59 -1.14 5.80 -14.11
C GLU A 59 -0.31 6.04 -12.83
N ASP A 60 -0.97 6.25 -11.67
CA ASP A 60 -0.28 6.36 -10.39
C ASP A 60 0.42 5.03 -10.05
N THR A 61 1.62 5.12 -9.48
CA THR A 61 2.39 3.94 -9.10
C THR A 61 2.08 3.50 -7.67
N VAL A 62 2.15 2.20 -7.44
CA VAL A 62 1.94 1.59 -6.12
C VAL A 62 3.14 0.72 -5.78
N VAL A 63 3.65 0.87 -4.57
CA VAL A 63 4.67 0.01 -3.98
C VAL A 63 4.29 -0.29 -2.54
N THR A 64 4.52 -1.52 -2.09
CA THR A 64 4.13 -1.97 -0.75
C THR A 64 5.16 -2.89 -0.12
N SER A 65 4.93 -3.24 1.13
CA SER A 65 5.70 -4.23 1.88
C SER A 65 5.37 -5.66 1.43
N TYR A 66 5.77 -6.63 2.22
CA TYR A 66 5.54 -8.06 2.01
C TYR A 66 4.07 -8.51 2.11
N ARG A 67 3.15 -7.67 2.59
CA ARG A 67 1.70 -7.94 2.66
C ARG A 67 1.01 -7.33 1.44
N ASP A 68 1.27 -7.88 0.27
CA ASP A 68 0.99 -7.25 -1.02
C ASP A 68 -0.20 -7.84 -1.80
N HIS A 69 -0.82 -8.93 -1.31
CA HIS A 69 -1.92 -9.61 -2.01
C HIS A 69 -3.10 -8.67 -2.27
N GLY A 70 -3.57 -7.95 -1.25
CA GLY A 70 -4.68 -7.00 -1.39
C GLY A 70 -4.38 -5.90 -2.40
N HIS A 71 -3.15 -5.40 -2.40
CA HIS A 71 -2.73 -4.31 -3.28
C HIS A 71 -2.68 -4.73 -4.76
N ILE A 72 -2.09 -5.89 -5.07
CA ILE A 72 -1.99 -6.38 -6.45
C ILE A 72 -3.36 -6.75 -7.01
N LEU A 73 -4.24 -7.33 -6.18
CA LEU A 73 -5.64 -7.63 -6.56
C LEU A 73 -6.43 -6.32 -6.80
N ALA A 74 -6.29 -5.34 -5.92
CA ALA A 74 -6.93 -4.04 -6.05
C ALA A 74 -6.47 -3.27 -7.30
N ARG A 75 -5.23 -3.53 -7.78
CA ARG A 75 -4.70 -3.01 -9.05
C ARG A 75 -5.22 -3.77 -10.28
N GLY A 76 -6.08 -4.78 -10.09
CA GLY A 76 -6.77 -5.47 -11.18
C GLY A 76 -5.97 -6.61 -11.82
N VAL A 77 -5.00 -7.17 -11.10
CA VAL A 77 -4.35 -8.42 -11.54
C VAL A 77 -5.31 -9.58 -11.32
N ASP A 78 -5.40 -10.49 -12.29
CA ASP A 78 -6.26 -11.67 -12.22
C ASP A 78 -5.92 -12.51 -10.96
N PRO A 79 -6.89 -12.79 -10.08
CA PRO A 79 -6.67 -13.61 -8.89
C PRO A 79 -6.06 -14.99 -9.17
N LYS A 80 -6.31 -15.56 -10.35
CA LYS A 80 -5.70 -16.84 -10.76
C LYS A 80 -4.20 -16.72 -10.91
N LEU A 81 -3.69 -15.60 -11.46
CA LEU A 81 -2.26 -15.37 -11.62
C LEU A 81 -1.59 -15.14 -10.26
N VAL A 82 -2.28 -14.43 -9.36
CA VAL A 82 -1.81 -14.19 -7.99
C VAL A 82 -1.76 -15.51 -7.22
N MET A 83 -2.82 -16.33 -7.25
CA MET A 83 -2.84 -17.63 -6.58
C MET A 83 -1.80 -18.60 -7.17
N SER A 84 -1.59 -18.56 -8.48
CA SER A 84 -0.53 -19.33 -9.13
C SER A 84 0.85 -18.93 -8.64
N GLU A 85 1.07 -17.64 -8.37
CA GLU A 85 2.34 -17.16 -7.81
C GLU A 85 2.55 -17.68 -6.38
N LEU A 86 1.52 -17.60 -5.53
CA LEU A 86 1.58 -18.08 -4.15
C LEU A 86 1.92 -19.58 -4.08
N THR A 87 1.40 -20.36 -5.03
CA THR A 87 1.63 -21.81 -5.11
C THR A 87 2.85 -22.20 -5.96
N GLY A 88 3.73 -21.23 -6.31
CA GLY A 88 4.98 -21.49 -7.02
C GLY A 88 4.84 -21.96 -8.48
N ARG A 89 3.72 -21.64 -9.13
CA ARG A 89 3.44 -22.07 -10.51
C ARG A 89 4.09 -21.13 -11.54
N ALA A 90 4.62 -21.69 -12.63
CA ALA A 90 5.31 -20.94 -13.68
C ALA A 90 4.45 -19.89 -14.39
N ASN A 91 3.11 -20.03 -14.37
CA ASN A 91 2.14 -19.06 -14.89
C ASN A 91 1.77 -17.95 -13.87
N GLY A 92 2.35 -17.95 -12.67
CA GLY A 92 2.20 -16.89 -11.69
C GLY A 92 2.72 -15.55 -12.20
N ILE A 93 2.27 -14.46 -11.59
CA ILE A 93 2.56 -13.09 -12.04
C ILE A 93 4.06 -12.75 -12.02
N SER A 94 4.83 -13.37 -11.13
CA SER A 94 6.31 -13.31 -11.05
C SER A 94 6.96 -14.68 -11.41
N LYS A 95 6.27 -15.48 -12.23
CA LYS A 95 6.71 -16.79 -12.73
C LYS A 95 6.93 -17.84 -11.63
N GLY A 96 6.20 -17.74 -10.53
CA GLY A 96 6.29 -18.64 -9.39
C GLY A 96 7.56 -18.48 -8.54
N LYS A 97 8.30 -17.37 -8.72
CA LYS A 97 9.56 -17.10 -8.02
C LYS A 97 9.42 -16.13 -6.85
N GLY A 98 8.36 -15.30 -6.85
CA GLY A 98 8.11 -14.30 -5.84
C GLY A 98 7.37 -14.83 -4.61
N GLY A 99 6.50 -15.84 -4.79
CA GLY A 99 5.64 -16.33 -3.73
C GLY A 99 4.71 -15.25 -3.18
N SER A 100 4.45 -15.33 -1.87
CA SER A 100 3.53 -14.40 -1.19
C SER A 100 4.03 -12.96 -1.04
N MET A 101 5.35 -12.70 -1.13
CA MET A 101 5.93 -11.42 -0.71
C MET A 101 6.56 -10.59 -1.84
N HIS A 102 6.67 -11.14 -3.04
CA HIS A 102 7.46 -10.51 -4.12
C HIS A 102 6.72 -10.58 -5.46
N MET A 103 5.54 -9.99 -5.51
CA MET A 103 4.75 -9.90 -6.74
C MET A 103 4.91 -8.55 -7.40
N PHE A 104 4.98 -8.53 -8.73
CA PHE A 104 5.17 -7.31 -9.52
C PHE A 104 4.29 -7.32 -10.76
N SER A 105 3.74 -6.18 -11.12
CA SER A 105 2.97 -6.02 -12.35
C SER A 105 3.14 -4.62 -12.94
N LYS A 106 4.16 -4.45 -13.79
CA LYS A 106 4.42 -3.18 -14.46
C LYS A 106 3.20 -2.69 -15.26
N LYS A 107 2.47 -3.62 -15.92
CA LYS A 107 1.24 -3.30 -16.65
C LYS A 107 0.19 -2.64 -15.75
N ASN A 108 0.07 -3.09 -14.51
CA ASN A 108 -0.88 -2.56 -13.52
C ASN A 108 -0.27 -1.46 -12.64
N ARG A 109 0.92 -0.93 -12.99
CA ARG A 109 1.63 0.09 -12.20
C ARG A 109 1.86 -0.34 -10.73
N PHE A 110 2.00 -1.63 -10.51
CA PHE A 110 2.31 -2.22 -9.21
C PHE A 110 3.79 -2.64 -9.19
N TYR A 111 4.58 -1.91 -8.39
CA TYR A 111 6.05 -2.05 -8.34
C TYR A 111 6.50 -2.86 -7.12
N GLY A 112 5.64 -3.75 -6.70
CA GLY A 112 5.97 -4.89 -5.87
C GLY A 112 5.66 -4.82 -4.41
N GLY A 113 5.65 -6.05 -3.89
CA GLY A 113 5.84 -6.39 -2.51
C GLY A 113 7.32 -6.58 -2.21
N HIS A 114 7.77 -6.09 -1.06
CA HIS A 114 9.16 -6.12 -0.65
C HIS A 114 9.29 -6.76 0.74
N GLY A 115 10.09 -7.83 0.84
CA GLY A 115 10.30 -8.57 2.08
C GLY A 115 11.15 -7.82 3.11
N ILE A 116 12.09 -6.99 2.65
CA ILE A 116 12.92 -6.18 3.55
C ILE A 116 12.10 -5.01 4.09
N VAL A 117 11.91 -4.98 5.41
CA VAL A 117 11.08 -3.98 6.09
C VAL A 117 11.58 -2.56 5.83
N GLY A 118 10.73 -1.71 5.27
CA GLY A 118 11.05 -0.31 4.95
C GLY A 118 11.71 -0.11 3.58
N ALA A 119 12.25 -1.16 2.92
CA ALA A 119 12.98 -1.02 1.66
C ALA A 119 12.12 -0.50 0.50
N GLN A 120 10.81 -0.73 0.52
CA GLN A 120 9.90 -0.19 -0.48
C GLN A 120 9.79 1.33 -0.46
N VAL A 121 10.11 1.98 0.67
CA VAL A 121 9.91 3.41 0.84
C VAL A 121 10.84 4.22 -0.08
N PRO A 122 12.18 4.01 -0.05
CA PRO A 122 13.07 4.70 -1.00
C PRO A 122 12.80 4.32 -2.47
N ILE A 123 12.33 3.10 -2.76
CA ILE A 123 11.90 2.72 -4.12
C ILE A 123 10.70 3.59 -4.55
N GLY A 124 9.72 3.76 -3.67
CA GLY A 124 8.57 4.62 -3.92
C GLY A 124 8.95 6.08 -4.13
N ILE A 125 9.97 6.58 -3.40
CA ILE A 125 10.54 7.91 -3.60
C ILE A 125 11.21 8.02 -4.97
N GLY A 126 11.93 7.00 -5.40
CA GLY A 126 12.50 6.95 -6.76
C GLY A 126 11.43 7.03 -7.86
N LEU A 127 10.28 6.37 -7.66
CA LEU A 127 9.13 6.47 -8.57
C LEU A 127 8.52 7.90 -8.55
N ALA A 128 8.35 8.49 -7.37
CA ALA A 128 7.86 9.86 -7.23
C ALA A 128 8.84 10.87 -7.88
N PHE A 129 10.14 10.68 -7.70
CA PHE A 129 11.17 11.47 -8.36
C PHE A 129 11.05 11.38 -9.90
N ALA A 130 10.86 10.18 -10.45
CA ALA A 130 10.68 10.00 -11.88
C ALA A 130 9.42 10.72 -12.41
N HIS A 131 8.30 10.70 -11.66
CA HIS A 131 7.10 11.46 -12.01
C HIS A 131 7.36 12.96 -12.00
N ASN A 132 8.01 13.48 -10.96
CA ASN A 132 8.35 14.90 -10.84
C ASN A 132 9.31 15.34 -11.97
N TYR A 133 10.39 14.61 -12.20
CA TYR A 133 11.36 14.89 -13.24
C TYR A 133 10.73 14.94 -14.65
N ARG A 134 9.79 14.04 -14.93
CA ARG A 134 9.05 13.99 -16.21
C ARG A 134 7.89 14.97 -16.27
N LYS A 135 7.63 15.73 -15.20
CA LYS A 135 6.49 16.66 -15.07
C LYS A 135 5.14 15.97 -15.30
N GLU A 136 5.01 14.73 -14.86
CA GLU A 136 3.79 13.93 -14.94
C GLU A 136 2.86 14.27 -13.77
N LYS A 137 1.55 14.41 -14.04
CA LYS A 137 0.52 14.58 -12.99
C LYS A 137 0.14 13.23 -12.37
N LYS A 138 1.14 12.52 -11.82
CA LYS A 138 1.03 11.21 -11.21
C LYS A 138 1.63 11.25 -9.82
N ILE A 139 1.14 10.36 -8.95
CA ILE A 139 1.70 10.21 -7.61
C ILE A 139 2.24 8.79 -7.38
N SER A 140 3.20 8.65 -6.49
CA SER A 140 3.66 7.36 -5.98
C SER A 140 2.99 7.07 -4.65
N ARG A 141 2.23 5.98 -4.56
CA ARG A 141 1.62 5.48 -3.33
C ARG A 141 2.52 4.44 -2.70
N ILE A 142 2.95 4.73 -1.49
CA ILE A 142 3.97 3.98 -0.77
C ILE A 142 3.36 3.46 0.52
N TYR A 143 3.04 2.16 0.54
CA TYR A 143 2.48 1.52 1.72
C TYR A 143 3.57 0.97 2.63
N LEU A 144 3.42 1.14 3.92
CA LEU A 144 4.35 0.64 4.93
C LEU A 144 3.60 0.32 6.23
N GLY A 145 4.05 -0.72 6.93
CA GLY A 145 3.49 -1.07 8.24
C GLY A 145 4.04 -0.19 9.36
N ASP A 146 3.39 -0.25 10.52
CA ASP A 146 3.80 0.45 11.76
C ASP A 146 5.23 0.11 12.19
N GLY A 147 5.66 -1.15 12.07
CA GLY A 147 7.02 -1.58 12.37
C GLY A 147 8.07 -0.94 11.46
N ALA A 148 7.76 -0.72 10.18
CA ALA A 148 8.65 -0.08 9.22
C ALA A 148 8.96 1.39 9.60
N MET A 149 8.06 2.06 10.31
CA MET A 149 8.23 3.44 10.76
C MET A 149 9.40 3.65 11.74
N ASN A 150 10.02 2.57 12.23
CA ASN A 150 11.23 2.65 13.05
C ASN A 150 12.52 2.48 12.23
N ASN A 151 12.43 2.30 10.91
CA ASN A 151 13.58 2.09 10.05
C ASN A 151 14.15 3.43 9.57
N GLY A 152 15.49 3.62 9.66
CA GLY A 152 16.17 4.86 9.28
C GLY A 152 15.90 5.31 7.85
N GLN A 153 15.84 4.36 6.90
CA GLN A 153 15.56 4.69 5.48
C GLN A 153 14.18 5.31 5.24
N VAL A 154 13.22 5.16 6.16
CA VAL A 154 11.92 5.86 6.09
C VAL A 154 12.11 7.36 6.33
N PHE A 155 12.90 7.72 7.34
CA PHE A 155 13.21 9.12 7.66
C PHE A 155 14.08 9.79 6.58
N GLU A 156 15.04 9.06 6.01
CA GLU A 156 15.80 9.52 4.84
C GLU A 156 14.86 9.79 3.65
N SER A 157 13.89 8.91 3.43
CA SER A 157 12.88 9.06 2.38
C SER A 157 11.95 10.25 2.61
N PHE A 158 11.54 10.51 3.85
CA PHE A 158 10.76 11.70 4.20
C PHE A 158 11.56 12.97 3.91
N ASN A 159 12.85 13.00 4.31
CA ASN A 159 13.74 14.13 4.02
C ASN A 159 13.83 14.40 2.51
N LEU A 160 14.11 13.38 1.70
CA LEU A 160 14.21 13.53 0.25
C LEU A 160 12.88 13.93 -0.40
N ALA A 161 11.75 13.34 0.04
CA ALA A 161 10.44 13.65 -0.47
C ALA A 161 10.07 15.13 -0.25
N SER A 162 10.35 15.63 0.94
CA SER A 162 10.10 17.03 1.30
C SER A 162 11.07 17.98 0.59
N LEU A 163 12.38 17.71 0.64
CA LEU A 163 13.43 18.55 0.05
C LEU A 163 13.21 18.77 -1.46
N TRP A 164 12.79 17.74 -2.16
CA TRP A 164 12.60 17.78 -3.62
C TRP A 164 11.14 17.96 -4.05
N ASN A 165 10.23 18.21 -3.10
CA ASN A 165 8.80 18.38 -3.37
C ASN A 165 8.24 17.26 -4.25
N LEU A 166 8.42 16.01 -3.80
CA LEU A 166 8.05 14.85 -4.59
C LEU A 166 6.56 14.50 -4.44
N PRO A 167 5.87 14.09 -5.51
CA PRO A 167 4.47 13.68 -5.47
C PRO A 167 4.33 12.27 -4.87
N ALA A 168 4.57 12.16 -3.56
CA ALA A 168 4.53 10.92 -2.79
C ALA A 168 3.40 10.93 -1.77
N LEU A 169 2.60 9.86 -1.75
CA LEU A 169 1.63 9.56 -0.69
C LEU A 169 2.15 8.37 0.11
N PHE A 170 2.50 8.61 1.37
CA PHE A 170 2.85 7.57 2.32
C PHE A 170 1.59 7.08 3.03
N ILE A 171 1.36 5.77 3.06
CA ILE A 171 0.21 5.15 3.73
C ILE A 171 0.77 4.21 4.80
N ILE A 172 0.59 4.58 6.07
CA ILE A 172 1.00 3.78 7.22
C ILE A 172 -0.17 2.88 7.60
N GLU A 173 -0.07 1.59 7.28
CA GLU A 173 -1.03 0.57 7.68
C GLU A 173 -0.71 0.12 9.11
N ASN A 174 -1.27 0.85 10.09
CA ASN A 174 -1.05 0.59 11.50
C ASN A 174 -2.03 -0.45 12.04
N ASN A 175 -1.64 -1.72 11.98
CA ASN A 175 -2.40 -2.82 12.57
C ASN A 175 -1.99 -3.12 14.02
N HIS A 176 -1.20 -2.23 14.64
CA HIS A 176 -0.74 -2.28 16.01
C HIS A 176 0.26 -3.38 16.37
N TYR A 177 0.64 -4.25 15.43
CA TYR A 177 1.59 -5.32 15.68
C TYR A 177 2.56 -5.54 14.52
N GLY A 178 3.86 -5.46 14.82
CA GLY A 178 4.92 -6.00 13.97
C GLY A 178 5.28 -7.42 14.43
N MET A 179 4.77 -8.46 13.74
CA MET A 179 4.83 -9.84 14.20
C MET A 179 4.17 -9.99 15.61
N GLY A 180 4.89 -10.46 16.60
CA GLY A 180 4.43 -10.55 17.99
C GLY A 180 4.67 -9.30 18.86
N THR A 181 5.20 -8.21 18.28
CA THR A 181 5.55 -7.00 19.02
C THR A 181 4.52 -5.90 18.80
N ALA A 182 3.85 -5.51 19.86
CA ALA A 182 2.90 -4.40 19.82
C ALA A 182 3.62 -3.06 19.56
N THR A 183 3.03 -2.16 18.77
CA THR A 183 3.56 -0.83 18.46
C THR A 183 3.93 -0.04 19.70
N LYS A 184 3.13 -0.14 20.79
CA LYS A 184 3.40 0.47 22.10
C LYS A 184 4.77 0.12 22.71
N ARG A 185 5.34 -1.05 22.35
CA ARG A 185 6.61 -1.54 22.86
C ARG A 185 7.80 -1.19 21.98
N SER A 186 7.55 -0.85 20.71
CA SER A 186 8.59 -0.66 19.72
C SER A 186 8.68 0.77 19.17
N ALA A 187 7.62 1.58 19.34
CA ALA A 187 7.56 2.92 18.81
C ALA A 187 7.39 3.94 19.94
N ALA A 188 8.34 4.84 20.10
CA ALA A 188 8.24 5.98 21.00
C ALA A 188 7.43 7.12 20.35
N GLY A 189 6.81 7.96 21.18
CA GLY A 189 6.06 9.14 20.76
C GLY A 189 4.57 8.86 20.56
N GLY A 190 3.89 9.79 19.88
CA GLY A 190 2.46 9.74 19.57
C GLY A 190 2.12 8.95 18.32
N ASP A 191 1.19 9.46 17.55
CA ASP A 191 0.78 8.85 16.29
C ASP A 191 1.92 8.83 15.27
N LEU A 192 2.02 7.75 14.49
CA LEU A 192 3.18 7.51 13.63
C LEU A 192 3.30 8.55 12.49
N PHE A 193 2.17 9.04 11.96
CA PHE A 193 2.19 10.07 10.93
C PHE A 193 2.84 11.38 11.41
N GLU A 194 2.80 11.68 12.71
CA GLU A 194 3.40 12.89 13.28
C GLU A 194 4.92 12.96 13.10
N ARG A 195 5.57 11.81 12.96
CA ARG A 195 7.01 11.74 12.68
C ARG A 195 7.41 12.41 11.36
N ALA A 196 6.50 12.45 10.39
CA ALA A 196 6.72 13.11 9.11
C ALA A 196 6.67 14.65 9.23
N LYS A 197 6.00 15.20 10.26
CA LYS A 197 5.89 16.65 10.50
C LYS A 197 7.25 17.31 10.72
N ILE A 198 8.23 16.59 11.28
CA ILE A 198 9.60 17.09 11.47
C ILE A 198 10.23 17.49 10.14
N PHE A 199 9.84 16.83 9.05
CA PHE A 199 10.28 17.11 7.69
C PHE A 199 9.35 18.08 6.93
N GLY A 200 8.36 18.68 7.61
CA GLY A 200 7.37 19.56 6.98
C GLY A 200 6.35 18.84 6.10
N ILE A 201 6.15 17.53 6.30
CA ILE A 201 5.17 16.75 5.56
C ILE A 201 3.84 16.76 6.29
N GLU A 202 2.79 17.23 5.62
CA GLU A 202 1.43 17.20 6.13
C GLU A 202 0.85 15.78 6.17
N GLY A 203 -0.06 15.55 7.11
CA GLY A 203 -0.68 14.22 7.23
C GLY A 203 -1.79 14.16 8.24
N GLU A 204 -2.44 13.01 8.29
CA GLU A 204 -3.54 12.74 9.21
C GLU A 204 -3.62 11.27 9.59
N LYS A 205 -4.23 10.99 10.75
CA LYS A 205 -4.63 9.66 11.18
C LYS A 205 -6.12 9.49 11.01
N ILE A 206 -6.54 8.35 10.48
CA ILE A 206 -7.94 8.07 10.18
C ILE A 206 -8.34 6.65 10.62
N ASP A 207 -9.64 6.39 10.68
CA ASP A 207 -10.18 5.05 10.84
C ASP A 207 -10.07 4.26 9.53
N GLY A 208 -9.09 3.35 9.46
CA GLY A 208 -8.85 2.46 8.33
C GLY A 208 -9.91 1.38 8.12
N MET A 209 -10.82 1.16 9.07
CA MET A 209 -11.91 0.20 8.94
C MET A 209 -13.12 0.78 8.19
N ASN A 210 -13.17 2.10 7.99
CA ASN A 210 -14.23 2.78 7.29
C ASN A 210 -13.81 3.19 5.88
N PHE A 211 -14.32 2.49 4.87
CA PHE A 211 -14.04 2.79 3.46
C PHE A 211 -14.27 4.24 3.07
N PHE A 212 -15.36 4.86 3.54
CA PHE A 212 -15.68 6.24 3.18
C PHE A 212 -14.67 7.24 3.75
N THR A 213 -14.28 7.05 5.01
CA THR A 213 -13.24 7.86 5.67
C THR A 213 -11.91 7.74 4.93
N VAL A 214 -11.50 6.51 4.60
CA VAL A 214 -10.26 6.26 3.83
C VAL A 214 -10.31 6.90 2.45
N SER A 215 -11.44 6.76 1.75
CA SER A 215 -11.63 7.33 0.42
C SER A 215 -11.59 8.86 0.42
N GLU A 216 -12.20 9.51 1.41
CA GLU A 216 -12.18 10.96 1.56
C GLU A 216 -10.78 11.49 1.83
N ALA A 217 -10.05 10.85 2.75
CA ALA A 217 -8.66 11.18 3.05
C ALA A 217 -7.76 10.98 1.81
N ALA A 218 -7.96 9.89 1.07
CA ALA A 218 -7.19 9.61 -0.15
C ALA A 218 -7.41 10.65 -1.25
N ILE A 219 -8.64 11.11 -1.45
CA ILE A 219 -8.97 12.17 -2.42
C ILE A 219 -8.32 13.48 -1.98
N LYS A 220 -8.51 13.87 -0.73
CA LYS A 220 -7.91 15.08 -0.14
C LYS A 220 -6.38 15.08 -0.28
N ALA A 221 -5.74 13.99 0.10
CA ALA A 221 -4.29 13.83 0.01
C ALA A 221 -3.79 13.93 -1.44
N ARG A 222 -4.48 13.27 -2.37
CA ARG A 222 -4.12 13.34 -3.79
C ARG A 222 -4.24 14.75 -4.35
N ASP A 223 -5.34 15.44 -4.05
CA ASP A 223 -5.58 16.80 -4.52
C ASP A 223 -4.53 17.77 -3.93
N TYR A 224 -4.18 17.60 -2.65
CA TYR A 224 -3.09 18.34 -2.02
C TYR A 224 -1.75 18.10 -2.74
N ILE A 225 -1.36 16.82 -2.94
CA ILE A 225 -0.09 16.49 -3.58
C ILE A 225 0.01 17.07 -5.01
N ILE A 226 -1.07 16.98 -5.79
CA ILE A 226 -1.08 17.49 -7.17
C ILE A 226 -1.08 19.02 -7.21
N LYS A 227 -1.77 19.68 -6.28
CA LYS A 227 -1.87 21.13 -6.23
C LYS A 227 -0.61 21.79 -5.67
N GLU A 228 -0.12 21.29 -4.54
CA GLU A 228 1.00 21.89 -3.81
C GLU A 228 2.36 21.33 -4.23
N ASN A 229 2.37 20.24 -5.01
CA ASN A 229 3.56 19.47 -5.37
C ASN A 229 4.41 19.11 -4.14
N LYS A 230 3.77 18.54 -3.12
CA LYS A 230 4.37 18.16 -1.83
C LYS A 230 3.92 16.77 -1.42
N PRO A 231 4.74 16.02 -0.66
CA PRO A 231 4.33 14.72 -0.13
C PRO A 231 3.23 14.85 0.94
N TYR A 232 2.53 13.76 1.19
CA TYR A 232 1.50 13.64 2.22
C TYR A 232 1.56 12.29 2.92
N VAL A 233 1.11 12.22 4.18
CA VAL A 233 1.07 10.98 4.97
C VAL A 233 -0.35 10.72 5.47
N ILE A 234 -0.82 9.47 5.34
CA ILE A 234 -2.05 8.96 5.98
C ILE A 234 -1.67 7.77 6.86
N GLU A 235 -2.08 7.80 8.15
CA GLU A 235 -2.04 6.67 9.06
C GLU A 235 -3.44 6.07 9.24
#